data_f1ae7caed53794cafb0f7c9a64be01f2
#
_entry.id   f1ae7caed53794cafb0f7c9a64be01f2
#
_cell.length_a   1.000
_cell.length_b   1.000
_cell.length_c   1.000
_cell.angle_alpha   90.00
_cell.angle_beta   90.00
_cell.angle_gamma   90.00
#
_symmetry.space_group_name_H-M   'P 1'
#
loop_
_entity.id
_entity.type
_entity.pdbx_description
1 polymer ?
#
loop_
_entity_poly.entity_id
_entity_poly.type
_entity_poly.pdbx_seq_one_letter_code
_entity_poly.pdbx_strand_id
1 'polypeptide(L)'
;AAAESPWKLYGGVSQIYRRDDSSFDNGTATSDQTTQNALLNDVALAARRRGDRFDFASRMSAGYALDMLDDGPGNQSRVSLLFAEINDHELDWTLRGGRQSGSSGGLLGTFDGLYAGYQLRPRVRLNARFGYPVESTREGPTTDRNFYALSADFGTFAGGWDLSLYGISQDYFGLTDRQAVGTEVRYFRQGLTFVG
;
A
#
# COMPACT_ATOMS: atom_id res chain seq x y z
N ALA A 1 -5.26 -26.22 -30.05
CA ALA A 1 -5.63 -25.21 -29.09
C ALA A 1 -4.34 -24.71 -28.42
N ALA A 2 -4.05 -23.40 -28.46
CA ALA A 2 -2.95 -22.83 -27.72
C ALA A 2 -3.29 -22.99 -26.23
N ALA A 3 -2.34 -23.55 -25.46
CA ALA A 3 -2.53 -23.63 -24.00
C ALA A 3 -2.62 -22.20 -23.45
N GLU A 4 -3.72 -21.89 -22.78
CA GLU A 4 -3.84 -20.59 -22.13
C GLU A 4 -2.71 -20.42 -21.11
N SER A 5 -2.05 -19.28 -21.14
CA SER A 5 -1.02 -18.96 -20.15
C SER A 5 -1.64 -18.99 -18.76
N PRO A 6 -1.04 -19.70 -17.81
CA PRO A 6 -1.54 -19.72 -16.43
C PRO A 6 -1.42 -18.35 -15.75
N TRP A 7 -0.72 -17.39 -16.36
CA TRP A 7 -0.55 -16.02 -15.88
C TRP A 7 -1.60 -15.10 -16.49
N LYS A 8 -2.21 -14.31 -15.62
CA LYS A 8 -3.07 -13.18 -16.01
C LYS A 8 -2.35 -11.88 -15.68
N LEU A 9 -2.19 -11.04 -16.71
CA LEU A 9 -1.55 -9.73 -16.60
C LEU A 9 -2.60 -8.65 -16.82
N TYR A 10 -2.56 -7.65 -15.97
CA TYR A 10 -3.43 -6.47 -16.03
C TYR A 10 -2.54 -5.24 -15.89
N GLY A 11 -2.86 -4.17 -16.59
CA GLY A 11 -2.10 -2.95 -16.44
C GLY A 11 -2.74 -1.78 -17.15
N GLY A 12 -2.27 -0.61 -16.77
CA GLY A 12 -2.64 0.66 -17.37
C GLY A 12 -1.50 1.64 -17.28
N VAL A 13 -1.46 2.52 -18.25
CA VAL A 13 -0.56 3.68 -18.29
C VAL A 13 -1.44 4.90 -18.42
N SER A 14 -1.17 5.92 -17.64
CA SER A 14 -1.79 7.23 -17.81
C SER A 14 -0.73 8.30 -17.96
N GLN A 15 -1.02 9.29 -18.78
CA GLN A 15 -0.16 10.44 -19.01
C GLN A 15 -1.02 11.70 -18.93
N ILE A 16 -0.60 12.66 -18.13
CA ILE A 16 -1.29 13.93 -17.91
C ILE A 16 -0.28 15.06 -18.05
N TYR A 17 -0.53 15.95 -18.99
CA TYR A 17 0.18 17.22 -19.07
C TYR A 17 -0.57 18.25 -18.22
N ARG A 18 0.16 18.97 -17.39
CA ARG A 18 -0.38 20.03 -16.54
C ARG A 18 0.46 21.28 -16.68
N ARG A 19 -0.21 22.40 -16.95
CA ARG A 19 0.37 23.73 -16.96
C ARG A 19 -0.55 24.67 -16.20
N ASP A 20 0.03 25.41 -15.26
CA ASP A 20 -0.65 26.46 -14.51
C ASP A 20 0.15 27.74 -14.66
N ASP A 21 -0.51 28.79 -15.16
CA ASP A 21 0.04 30.15 -15.29
C ASP A 21 -0.68 31.05 -14.28
N SER A 22 0.05 31.89 -13.57
CA SER A 22 -0.50 32.88 -12.67
C SER A 22 -0.05 34.28 -13.09
N SER A 23 -1.00 35.22 -13.05
CA SER A 23 -0.75 36.62 -13.30
C SER A 23 -1.00 37.41 -12.03
N PHE A 24 -0.07 38.24 -11.64
CA PHE A 24 -0.18 39.11 -10.49
C PHE A 24 -0.06 40.59 -10.94
N ASP A 25 -1.11 41.36 -10.68
CA ASP A 25 -1.16 42.77 -10.95
C ASP A 25 -1.23 43.54 -9.63
N ASN A 26 -0.25 44.38 -9.35
CA ASN A 26 -0.20 45.23 -8.16
C ASN A 26 -0.58 46.70 -8.43
N GLY A 27 -1.19 46.98 -9.61
CA GLY A 27 -1.58 48.32 -10.04
C GLY A 27 -0.42 49.17 -10.59
N THR A 28 0.83 48.68 -10.52
CA THR A 28 2.03 49.39 -11.02
C THR A 28 2.77 48.54 -12.06
N ALA A 29 2.69 47.22 -11.94
CA ALA A 29 3.30 46.25 -12.85
C ALA A 29 2.49 44.97 -12.86
N THR A 30 2.39 44.34 -14.02
CA THR A 30 1.85 42.99 -14.18
C THR A 30 3.03 41.99 -14.29
N SER A 31 3.02 40.93 -13.50
CA SER A 31 4.00 39.83 -13.56
C SER A 31 3.28 38.54 -13.88
N ASP A 32 3.59 37.94 -15.01
CA ASP A 32 3.10 36.65 -15.42
C ASP A 32 4.16 35.59 -15.08
N GLN A 33 3.75 34.54 -14.41
CA GLN A 33 4.64 33.43 -14.04
C GLN A 33 3.97 32.10 -14.30
N THR A 34 4.65 31.19 -14.99
CA THR A 34 4.26 29.77 -15.05
C THR A 34 4.63 29.13 -13.73
N THR A 35 3.64 28.71 -12.96
CA THR A 35 3.84 28.10 -11.62
C THR A 35 3.93 26.59 -11.67
N GLN A 36 3.41 25.97 -12.75
CA GLN A 36 3.54 24.54 -12.99
C GLN A 36 3.63 24.30 -14.50
N ASN A 37 4.58 23.44 -14.89
CA ASN A 37 4.69 22.92 -16.25
C ASN A 37 5.28 21.53 -16.15
N ALA A 38 4.45 20.47 -16.19
CA ALA A 38 4.90 19.12 -15.93
C ALA A 38 4.12 18.08 -16.74
N LEU A 39 4.82 17.00 -17.12
CA LEU A 39 4.25 15.82 -17.71
C LEU A 39 4.28 14.68 -16.68
N LEU A 40 3.10 14.28 -16.22
CA LEU A 40 2.91 13.21 -15.24
C LEU A 40 2.65 11.91 -15.96
N ASN A 41 3.43 10.89 -15.65
CA ASN A 41 3.30 9.54 -16.20
C ASN A 41 3.08 8.57 -15.04
N ASP A 42 2.03 7.75 -15.12
CA ASP A 42 1.71 6.72 -14.14
C ASP A 42 1.57 5.36 -14.81
N VAL A 43 2.12 4.34 -14.16
CA VAL A 43 2.04 2.94 -14.58
C VAL A 43 1.49 2.12 -13.42
N ALA A 44 0.49 1.31 -13.71
CA ALA A 44 -0.03 0.31 -12.79
C ALA A 44 -0.02 -1.06 -13.47
N LEU A 45 0.61 -2.05 -12.84
CA LEU A 45 0.71 -3.41 -13.32
C LEU A 45 0.30 -4.39 -12.24
N ALA A 46 -0.39 -5.45 -12.61
CA ALA A 46 -0.70 -6.58 -11.75
C ALA A 46 -0.52 -7.88 -12.52
N ALA A 47 0.15 -8.84 -11.91
CA ALA A 47 0.28 -10.19 -12.42
C ALA A 47 -0.30 -11.17 -11.39
N ARG A 48 -1.03 -12.17 -11.88
CA ARG A 48 -1.57 -13.25 -11.04
C ARG A 48 -1.43 -14.58 -11.75
N ARG A 49 -1.04 -15.59 -11.01
CA ARG A 49 -1.08 -16.99 -11.42
C ARG A 49 -1.81 -17.79 -10.35
N ARG A 50 -2.78 -18.59 -10.78
CA ARG A 50 -3.43 -19.59 -9.93
C ARG A 50 -2.85 -20.96 -10.24
N GLY A 51 -2.48 -21.70 -9.22
CA GLY A 51 -2.04 -23.07 -9.28
C GLY A 51 -2.86 -23.94 -8.34
N ASP A 52 -2.63 -25.25 -8.38
CA ASP A 52 -3.38 -26.20 -7.55
C ASP A 52 -3.06 -25.99 -6.06
N ARG A 53 -1.81 -25.77 -5.72
CA ARG A 53 -1.34 -25.53 -4.35
C ARG A 53 -0.98 -24.08 -4.11
N PHE A 54 -0.26 -23.44 -5.03
CA PHE A 54 0.26 -22.09 -4.83
C PHE A 54 -0.37 -21.09 -5.78
N ASP A 55 -0.90 -20.01 -5.23
CA ASP A 55 -1.23 -18.78 -5.96
C ASP A 55 -0.11 -17.77 -5.82
N PHE A 56 0.24 -17.13 -6.92
CA PHE A 56 1.17 -16.02 -6.96
C PHE A 56 0.47 -14.76 -7.42
N ALA A 57 0.77 -13.64 -6.76
CA ALA A 57 0.32 -12.32 -7.17
C ALA A 57 1.47 -11.31 -7.05
N SER A 58 1.51 -10.34 -7.94
CA SER A 58 2.36 -9.17 -7.80
C SER A 58 1.62 -7.93 -8.24
N ARG A 59 1.95 -6.80 -7.65
CA ARG A 59 1.43 -5.50 -8.05
C ARG A 59 2.53 -4.45 -8.02
N MET A 60 2.48 -3.56 -8.98
CA MET A 60 3.33 -2.38 -9.09
C MET A 60 2.46 -1.16 -9.40
N SER A 61 2.73 -0.05 -8.73
CA SER A 61 2.21 1.27 -9.08
C SER A 61 3.34 2.27 -8.91
N ALA A 62 3.75 2.89 -10.00
CA ALA A 62 4.85 3.83 -10.05
C ALA A 62 4.47 5.03 -10.90
N GLY A 63 5.06 6.19 -10.60
CA GLY A 63 4.87 7.39 -11.37
C GLY A 63 6.19 8.14 -11.59
N TYR A 64 6.22 8.91 -12.66
CA TYR A 64 7.32 9.79 -13.00
C TYR A 64 6.76 11.14 -13.47
N ALA A 65 7.19 12.20 -12.80
CA ALA A 65 6.89 13.57 -13.17
C ALA A 65 8.12 14.18 -13.88
N LEU A 66 7.95 14.53 -15.14
CA LEU A 66 8.92 15.33 -15.88
C LEU A 66 8.59 16.80 -15.65
N ASP A 67 9.47 17.49 -14.97
CA ASP A 67 9.37 18.94 -14.76
C ASP A 67 9.94 19.68 -15.96
N MET A 68 9.18 20.61 -16.49
CA MET A 68 9.53 21.45 -17.63
C MET A 68 9.64 22.95 -17.26
N LEU A 69 9.76 23.25 -15.97
CA LEU A 69 10.10 24.58 -15.47
C LEU A 69 11.61 24.72 -15.36
N ASP A 70 12.15 25.87 -15.76
CA ASP A 70 13.59 26.16 -15.67
C ASP A 70 14.07 26.20 -14.19
N ASP A 71 13.24 26.74 -13.29
CA ASP A 71 13.52 26.86 -11.85
C ASP A 71 12.58 25.96 -11.01
N GLY A 72 12.14 24.83 -11.57
CA GLY A 72 11.21 23.92 -10.92
C GLY A 72 11.88 22.96 -9.93
N PRO A 73 11.11 22.14 -9.20
CA PRO A 73 11.61 21.15 -8.25
C PRO A 73 12.38 20.01 -8.92
N GLY A 74 12.40 19.97 -10.26
CA GLY A 74 13.05 18.93 -11.04
C GLY A 74 12.22 17.65 -11.19
N ASN A 75 12.77 16.72 -11.94
CA ASN A 75 12.11 15.44 -12.22
C ASN A 75 11.96 14.61 -10.96
N GLN A 76 10.80 13.98 -10.78
CA GLN A 76 10.49 13.20 -9.58
C GLN A 76 9.94 11.83 -9.96
N SER A 77 10.48 10.78 -9.36
CA SER A 77 9.93 9.43 -9.42
C SER A 77 9.20 9.09 -8.12
N ARG A 78 8.20 8.23 -8.22
CA ARG A 78 7.50 7.67 -7.05
C ARG A 78 7.21 6.20 -7.25
N VAL A 79 7.28 5.42 -6.18
CA VAL A 79 6.80 4.04 -6.13
C VAL A 79 5.79 3.95 -5.00
N SER A 80 4.52 3.84 -5.34
CA SER A 80 3.43 3.78 -4.36
C SER A 80 3.18 2.36 -3.88
N LEU A 81 3.41 1.38 -4.74
CA LEU A 81 3.18 -0.03 -4.46
C LEU A 81 4.15 -0.87 -5.28
N LEU A 82 4.78 -1.87 -4.66
CA LEU A 82 5.62 -2.85 -5.34
C LEU A 82 5.80 -4.08 -4.47
N PHE A 83 4.98 -5.11 -4.67
CA PHE A 83 5.08 -6.33 -3.88
C PHE A 83 4.86 -7.59 -4.70
N ALA A 84 5.35 -8.70 -4.15
CA ALA A 84 5.02 -10.05 -4.56
C ALA A 84 4.41 -10.82 -3.38
N GLU A 85 3.44 -11.69 -3.69
CA GLU A 85 2.69 -12.50 -2.74
C GLU A 85 2.62 -13.95 -3.20
N ILE A 86 2.71 -14.85 -2.27
CA ILE A 86 2.45 -16.29 -2.45
C ILE A 86 1.44 -16.73 -1.40
N ASN A 87 0.45 -17.53 -1.82
CA ASN A 87 -0.52 -18.20 -0.97
C ASN A 87 -0.39 -19.71 -1.16
N ASP A 88 -0.31 -20.47 -0.07
CA ASP A 88 -0.36 -21.93 -0.05
C ASP A 88 -1.76 -22.37 0.41
N HIS A 89 -2.49 -23.09 -0.46
CA HIS A 89 -3.84 -23.57 -0.18
C HIS A 89 -3.89 -24.83 0.67
N GLU A 90 -2.80 -25.60 0.73
CA GLU A 90 -2.74 -26.83 1.54
C GLU A 90 -2.43 -26.51 3.01
N LEU A 91 -1.54 -25.54 3.24
CA LEU A 91 -1.11 -25.16 4.57
C LEU A 91 -1.73 -23.84 5.05
N ASP A 92 -2.61 -23.24 4.25
CA ASP A 92 -3.39 -22.04 4.58
C ASP A 92 -2.54 -20.85 5.06
N TRP A 93 -1.36 -20.65 4.45
CA TRP A 93 -0.53 -19.49 4.75
C TRP A 93 -0.36 -18.55 3.55
N THR A 94 -0.08 -17.30 3.84
CA THR A 94 0.23 -16.23 2.91
C THR A 94 1.52 -15.57 3.28
N LEU A 95 2.39 -15.30 2.32
CA LEU A 95 3.58 -14.49 2.50
C LEU A 95 3.59 -13.37 1.43
N ARG A 96 3.84 -12.12 1.84
CA ARG A 96 3.97 -10.98 0.94
C ARG A 96 5.19 -10.17 1.31
N GLY A 97 5.99 -9.76 0.31
CA GLY A 97 7.18 -8.95 0.51
C GLY A 97 7.22 -7.78 -0.46
N GLY A 98 7.74 -6.64 0.00
CA GLY A 98 7.90 -5.41 -0.77
C GLY A 98 7.14 -4.22 -0.21
N ARG A 99 6.97 -3.17 -1.04
CA ARG A 99 6.21 -1.96 -0.69
C ARG A 99 4.73 -2.24 -0.78
N GLN A 100 4.04 -2.15 0.35
CA GLN A 100 2.65 -2.53 0.51
C GLN A 100 1.94 -1.60 1.49
N SER A 101 0.60 -1.56 1.42
CA SER A 101 -0.22 -0.76 2.33
C SER A 101 -0.85 -1.62 3.41
N GLY A 102 -0.89 -1.11 4.64
CA GLY A 102 -1.65 -1.63 5.76
C GLY A 102 -2.85 -0.75 6.06
N SER A 103 -4.01 -1.37 6.33
CA SER A 103 -5.25 -0.66 6.69
C SER A 103 -5.96 -1.28 7.88
N SER A 104 -5.31 -2.19 8.61
CA SER A 104 -5.88 -2.90 9.74
C SER A 104 -4.78 -3.33 10.73
N GLY A 105 -5.19 -3.75 11.92
CA GLY A 105 -4.27 -4.28 12.94
C GLY A 105 -3.31 -3.22 13.48
N GLY A 106 -3.79 -1.97 13.66
CA GLY A 106 -3.00 -0.86 14.20
C GLY A 106 -2.01 -0.24 13.21
N LEU A 107 -1.88 -0.79 11.99
CA LEU A 107 -1.01 -0.28 10.94
C LEU A 107 -1.84 0.44 9.89
N LEU A 108 -1.64 1.77 9.80
CA LEU A 108 -2.24 2.63 8.79
C LEU A 108 -1.14 3.27 7.97
N GLY A 109 -1.10 2.96 6.67
CA GLY A 109 -0.13 3.55 5.75
C GLY A 109 0.65 2.54 4.93
N THR A 110 1.67 3.05 4.24
CA THR A 110 2.55 2.26 3.37
C THR A 110 3.83 1.88 4.10
N PHE A 111 4.33 0.69 3.84
CA PHE A 111 5.59 0.20 4.41
C PHE A 111 6.34 -0.69 3.43
N ASP A 112 7.64 -0.71 3.56
CA ASP A 112 8.54 -1.63 2.88
C ASP A 112 8.86 -2.78 3.84
N GLY A 113 8.44 -4.00 3.54
CA GLY A 113 8.64 -5.10 4.47
C GLY A 113 7.93 -6.39 4.10
N LEU A 114 7.69 -7.20 5.12
CA LEU A 114 7.09 -8.53 5.02
C LEU A 114 5.74 -8.57 5.73
N TYR A 115 4.84 -9.32 5.16
CA TYR A 115 3.58 -9.74 5.77
C TYR A 115 3.50 -11.27 5.69
N ALA A 116 3.14 -11.89 6.79
CA ALA A 116 2.82 -13.30 6.88
C ALA A 116 1.43 -13.48 7.50
N GLY A 117 0.60 -14.31 6.90
CA GLY A 117 -0.72 -14.68 7.39
C GLY A 117 -0.86 -16.19 7.47
N TYR A 118 -1.51 -16.70 8.51
CA TYR A 118 -1.78 -18.12 8.71
C TYR A 118 -3.21 -18.34 9.20
N GLN A 119 -3.96 -19.19 8.49
CA GLN A 119 -5.32 -19.56 8.89
C GLN A 119 -5.25 -20.72 9.88
N LEU A 120 -5.27 -20.41 11.18
CA LEU A 120 -5.19 -21.40 12.26
C LEU A 120 -6.43 -22.29 12.34
N ARG A 121 -7.61 -21.69 12.10
CA ARG A 121 -8.92 -22.37 12.07
C ARG A 121 -9.84 -21.63 11.08
N PRO A 122 -10.97 -22.20 10.65
CA PRO A 122 -11.86 -21.57 9.67
C PRO A 122 -12.30 -20.12 9.99
N ARG A 123 -12.21 -19.73 11.28
CA ARG A 123 -12.61 -18.39 11.74
C ARG A 123 -11.50 -17.68 12.53
N VAL A 124 -10.27 -18.16 12.48
CA VAL A 124 -9.15 -17.59 13.23
C VAL A 124 -7.95 -17.47 12.32
N ARG A 125 -7.57 -16.23 11.99
CA ARG A 125 -6.39 -15.92 11.20
C ARG A 125 -5.38 -15.15 12.05
N LEU A 126 -4.15 -15.60 12.03
CA LEU A 126 -3.01 -14.91 12.64
C LEU A 126 -2.24 -14.16 11.57
N ASN A 127 -1.81 -12.96 11.88
CA ASN A 127 -1.00 -12.16 10.97
C ASN A 127 0.21 -11.57 11.69
N ALA A 128 1.33 -11.52 10.97
CA ALA A 128 2.55 -10.83 11.39
C ALA A 128 2.99 -9.86 10.30
N ARG A 129 3.47 -8.70 10.70
CA ARG A 129 4.05 -7.70 9.81
C ARG A 129 5.33 -7.18 10.41
N PHE A 130 6.31 -6.99 9.55
CA PHE A 130 7.59 -6.37 9.88
C PHE A 130 8.02 -5.48 8.73
N GLY A 131 8.55 -4.31 9.03
CA GLY A 131 9.07 -3.46 7.98
C GLY A 131 9.40 -2.05 8.43
N TYR A 132 9.57 -1.21 7.43
CA TYR A 132 9.96 0.19 7.54
C TYR A 132 8.82 1.06 7.00
N PRO A 133 8.25 1.98 7.82
CA PRO A 133 7.22 2.90 7.35
C PRO A 133 7.73 3.76 6.19
N VAL A 134 6.90 3.97 5.17
CA VAL A 134 7.19 4.84 4.04
C VAL A 134 6.52 6.18 4.29
N GLU A 135 7.31 7.21 4.54
CA GLU A 135 6.83 8.58 4.76
C GLU A 135 6.55 9.28 3.43
N SER A 136 7.38 9.01 2.43
CA SER A 136 7.21 9.54 1.08
C SER A 136 7.37 8.44 0.03
N THR A 137 6.42 8.35 -0.89
CA THR A 137 6.53 7.42 -2.04
C THR A 137 7.57 7.84 -3.07
N ARG A 138 8.14 9.03 -2.93
CA ARG A 138 9.23 9.57 -3.77
C ARG A 138 10.61 9.16 -3.27
N GLU A 139 10.68 8.68 -2.04
CA GLU A 139 11.93 8.27 -1.41
C GLU A 139 12.07 6.75 -1.42
N GLY A 140 13.32 6.29 -1.40
CA GLY A 140 13.66 4.89 -1.19
C GLY A 140 13.34 4.43 0.23
N PRO A 141 13.52 3.13 0.52
CA PRO A 141 13.37 2.61 1.88
C PRO A 141 14.34 3.29 2.84
N THR A 142 13.84 3.77 3.98
CA THR A 142 14.66 4.25 5.11
C THR A 142 14.60 3.24 6.22
N THR A 143 15.74 2.93 6.84
CA THR A 143 15.86 1.91 7.90
C THR A 143 15.90 2.50 9.31
N ASP A 144 15.80 3.83 9.42
CA ASP A 144 15.89 4.54 10.69
C ASP A 144 14.69 4.26 11.61
N ARG A 145 13.56 3.91 11.00
CA ARG A 145 12.33 3.53 11.69
C ARG A 145 11.89 2.16 11.24
N ASN A 146 11.65 1.26 12.19
CA ASN A 146 11.10 -0.07 11.93
C ASN A 146 9.89 -0.34 12.81
N PHE A 147 9.08 -1.31 12.42
CA PHE A 147 7.95 -1.76 13.23
C PHE A 147 7.75 -3.27 13.14
N TYR A 148 7.15 -3.80 14.18
CA TYR A 148 6.62 -5.16 14.28
C TYR A 148 5.16 -5.08 14.67
N ALA A 149 4.30 -5.82 13.98
CA ALA A 149 2.89 -5.90 14.31
C ALA A 149 2.41 -7.34 14.25
N LEU A 150 1.61 -7.71 15.24
CA LEU A 150 0.92 -8.99 15.29
C LEU A 150 -0.58 -8.73 15.40
N SER A 151 -1.39 -9.52 14.72
CA SER A 151 -2.84 -9.50 14.88
C SER A 151 -3.46 -10.87 14.81
N ALA A 152 -4.60 -11.03 15.47
CA ALA A 152 -5.48 -12.18 15.39
C ALA A 152 -6.86 -11.71 14.97
N ASP A 153 -7.35 -12.23 13.84
CA ASP A 153 -8.66 -11.92 13.29
C ASP A 153 -9.60 -13.10 13.57
N PHE A 154 -10.78 -12.78 14.10
CA PHE A 154 -11.83 -13.73 14.48
C PHE A 154 -13.11 -13.39 13.73
N GLY A 155 -13.72 -14.36 13.07
CA GLY A 155 -15.01 -14.16 12.41
C GLY A 155 -15.11 -14.86 11.07
N THR A 156 -16.19 -14.79 10.33
CA THR A 156 -17.40 -14.01 10.68
C THR A 156 -18.27 -14.84 11.64
N PHE A 157 -18.62 -14.29 12.77
CA PHE A 157 -19.56 -14.93 13.71
C PHE A 157 -21.00 -14.83 13.22
N ALA A 158 -21.89 -15.63 13.84
CA ALA A 158 -23.32 -15.55 13.59
C ALA A 158 -23.81 -14.10 13.78
N GLY A 159 -24.49 -13.57 12.76
CA GLY A 159 -24.98 -12.21 12.78
C GLY A 159 -24.11 -11.17 12.05
N GLY A 160 -22.93 -11.55 11.49
CA GLY A 160 -22.11 -10.68 10.67
C GLY A 160 -21.06 -9.87 11.45
N TRP A 161 -20.56 -10.38 12.57
CA TRP A 161 -19.54 -9.75 13.39
C TRP A 161 -18.15 -10.31 13.11
N ASP A 162 -17.16 -9.43 12.95
CA ASP A 162 -15.73 -9.72 12.93
C ASP A 162 -15.04 -8.97 14.06
N LEU A 163 -14.04 -9.58 14.67
CA LEU A 163 -13.23 -9.03 15.73
C LEU A 163 -11.75 -9.18 15.34
N SER A 164 -10.97 -8.12 15.44
CA SER A 164 -9.51 -8.16 15.34
C SER A 164 -8.88 -7.67 16.64
N LEU A 165 -7.90 -8.42 17.14
CA LEU A 165 -7.01 -8.01 18.22
C LEU A 165 -5.63 -7.76 17.63
N TYR A 166 -4.96 -6.69 18.04
CA TYR A 166 -3.64 -6.38 17.51
C TYR A 166 -2.70 -5.76 18.52
N GLY A 167 -1.40 -5.94 18.27
CA GLY A 167 -0.32 -5.24 18.95
C GLY A 167 0.71 -4.77 17.94
N ILE A 168 1.26 -3.57 18.14
CA ILE A 168 2.30 -2.97 17.30
C ILE A 168 3.37 -2.35 18.21
N SER A 169 4.63 -2.52 17.82
CA SER A 169 5.78 -1.80 18.35
C SER A 169 6.54 -1.18 17.22
N GLN A 170 6.93 0.07 17.38
CA GLN A 170 7.71 0.84 16.43
C GLN A 170 8.92 1.42 17.13
N ASP A 171 10.08 1.30 16.50
CA ASP A 171 11.34 1.83 16.98
C ASP A 171 11.87 2.89 16.00
N TYR A 172 12.56 3.89 16.54
CA TYR A 172 13.26 4.93 15.79
C TYR A 172 14.69 5.02 16.30
N PHE A 173 15.68 4.80 15.43
CA PHE A 173 17.10 4.68 15.78
C PHE A 173 17.38 3.71 16.94
N GLY A 174 16.66 2.60 17.01
CA GLY A 174 16.81 1.58 18.05
C GLY A 174 16.19 1.92 19.41
N LEU A 175 15.47 3.05 19.49
CA LEU A 175 14.70 3.43 20.67
C LEU A 175 13.22 3.22 20.39
N THR A 176 12.49 2.69 21.37
CA THR A 176 11.05 2.50 21.22
C THR A 176 10.33 3.85 21.09
N ASP A 177 9.74 4.09 19.92
CA ASP A 177 9.01 5.31 19.57
C ASP A 177 7.52 5.17 19.95
N ARG A 178 6.94 3.99 19.65
CA ARG A 178 5.51 3.75 19.85
C ARG A 178 5.21 2.29 20.13
N GLN A 179 4.34 2.06 21.13
CA GLN A 179 3.72 0.76 21.35
C GLN A 179 2.21 0.93 21.50
N ALA A 180 1.44 0.05 20.90
CA ALA A 180 0.00 0.05 21.03
C ALA A 180 -0.55 -1.37 20.98
N VAL A 181 -1.61 -1.59 21.74
CA VAL A 181 -2.50 -2.74 21.64
C VAL A 181 -3.91 -2.23 21.42
N GLY A 182 -4.72 -2.95 20.67
CA GLY A 182 -6.08 -2.52 20.39
C GLY A 182 -6.95 -3.62 19.84
N THR A 183 -8.20 -3.26 19.69
CA THR A 183 -9.24 -4.11 19.10
C THR A 183 -9.94 -3.35 17.99
N GLU A 184 -10.40 -4.07 16.99
CA GLU A 184 -11.24 -3.55 15.92
C GLU A 184 -12.43 -4.47 15.79
N VAL A 185 -13.63 -3.90 15.83
CA VAL A 185 -14.90 -4.62 15.68
C VAL A 185 -15.57 -4.16 14.40
N ARG A 186 -15.96 -5.11 13.56
CA ARG A 186 -16.74 -4.84 12.35
C ARG A 186 -18.03 -5.62 12.38
N TYR A 187 -19.07 -4.95 11.94
CA TYR A 187 -20.38 -5.58 11.72
C TYR A 187 -20.82 -5.32 10.29
N PHE A 188 -21.25 -6.37 9.62
CA PHE A 188 -21.81 -6.28 8.28
C PHE A 188 -22.99 -7.22 8.13
N ARG A 189 -24.18 -6.65 7.93
CA ARG A 189 -25.38 -7.42 7.65
C ARG A 189 -26.41 -6.59 6.90
N GLN A 190 -26.96 -7.14 5.81
CA GLN A 190 -28.10 -6.57 5.05
C GLN A 190 -27.89 -5.10 4.62
N GLY A 191 -26.66 -4.74 4.24
CA GLY A 191 -26.30 -3.37 3.82
C GLY A 191 -25.98 -2.41 4.98
N LEU A 192 -26.09 -2.84 6.25
CA LEU A 192 -25.62 -2.08 7.39
C LEU A 192 -24.16 -2.44 7.70
N THR A 193 -23.32 -1.44 7.81
CA THR A 193 -21.89 -1.57 8.18
C THR A 193 -21.61 -0.72 9.40
N PHE A 194 -20.94 -1.30 10.38
CA PHE A 194 -20.37 -0.61 11.53
C PHE A 194 -18.90 -0.99 11.67
N VAL A 195 -18.04 -0.02 11.99
CA VAL A 195 -16.61 -0.19 12.28
C VAL A 195 -16.30 0.64 13.52
N GLY A 196 -15.67 0.02 14.50
CA GLY A 196 -15.28 0.66 15.77
C GLY A 196 -14.07 0.00 16.40
#